data_faa43c66e52b1e5c30af37886f173482
#
_entry.id   faa43c66e52b1e5c30af37886f173482
#
_cell.length_a   1.000
_cell.length_b   1.000
_cell.length_c   1.000
_cell.angle_alpha   90.00
_cell.angle_beta   90.00
_cell.angle_gamma   90.00
#
_symmetry.space_group_name_H-M   'P 1'
#
loop_
_entity.id
_entity.type
_entity.pdbx_description
1 polymer ?
#
loop_
_entity_poly.entity_id
_entity_poly.type
_entity_poly.pdbx_seq_one_letter_code
_entity_poly.pdbx_strand_id
1 'polypeptide(L)'
;MKANIIHSIYYQERLPRLLNELSNNGITDYELWEGIIDQKSSQKGINQSHKQIVEYAQLAKWDEVLIMEDDVRFCGEGSFEYFLQNKPESFDIYLAGIYMGEILPDNTVKTFSGLLCYIVHSKFYEKFLSTPTDAHIDRALSELGEFKVCNPFAAIQYNGFSSNTRKEENYDYLLNNRELYGNFVL
;
A
#
# COMPACT_ATOMS: atom_id res chain seq x y z
N MET A 1 -1.44 11.16 -11.27
CA MET A 1 -1.73 11.11 -9.79
C MET A 1 -0.40 11.06 -9.08
N LYS A 2 -0.15 11.96 -8.14
CA LYS A 2 1.09 12.01 -7.36
C LYS A 2 1.17 10.84 -6.39
N ALA A 3 2.31 10.14 -6.35
CA ALA A 3 2.56 9.08 -5.40
C ALA A 3 3.10 9.66 -4.08
N ASN A 4 2.46 9.34 -2.96
CA ASN A 4 2.92 9.72 -1.63
C ASN A 4 3.54 8.49 -0.98
N ILE A 5 4.86 8.51 -0.75
CA ILE A 5 5.63 7.33 -0.43
C ILE A 5 6.16 7.44 1.00
N ILE A 6 5.79 6.50 1.84
CA ILE A 6 6.30 6.39 3.21
C ILE A 6 7.70 5.80 3.14
N HIS A 7 8.71 6.58 3.57
CA HIS A 7 10.10 6.14 3.64
C HIS A 7 10.75 6.66 4.92
N SER A 8 11.39 5.79 5.66
CA SER A 8 12.07 6.21 6.89
C SER A 8 13.57 6.43 6.67
N ILE A 9 14.09 7.54 7.21
CA ILE A 9 15.52 7.82 7.22
C ILE A 9 16.37 6.73 7.90
N TYR A 10 15.75 5.87 8.70
CA TYR A 10 16.45 4.73 9.34
C TYR A 10 16.66 3.54 8.42
N TYR A 11 16.05 3.53 7.22
CA TYR A 11 16.14 2.45 6.23
C TYR A 11 16.62 2.97 4.87
N GLN A 12 17.66 3.81 4.89
CA GLN A 12 18.22 4.45 3.69
C GLN A 12 18.67 3.45 2.63
N GLU A 13 19.01 2.23 3.01
CA GLU A 13 19.37 1.15 2.10
C GLU A 13 18.23 0.74 1.15
N ARG A 14 16.98 1.07 1.49
CA ARG A 14 15.81 0.81 0.63
C ARG A 14 15.64 1.84 -0.48
N LEU A 15 16.14 3.07 -0.27
CA LEU A 15 15.92 4.19 -1.19
C LEU A 15 16.41 3.92 -2.62
N PRO A 16 17.62 3.39 -2.87
CA PRO A 16 18.06 3.10 -4.25
C PRO A 16 17.15 2.12 -4.98
N ARG A 17 16.65 1.08 -4.27
CA ARG A 17 15.74 0.10 -4.82
C ARG A 17 14.37 0.74 -5.14
N LEU A 18 13.83 1.51 -4.23
CA LEU A 18 12.60 2.26 -4.44
C LEU A 18 12.69 3.18 -5.67
N LEU A 19 13.76 3.98 -5.78
CA LEU A 19 13.95 4.88 -6.91
C LEU A 19 14.04 4.13 -8.25
N ASN A 20 14.63 2.94 -8.25
CA ASN A 20 14.66 2.07 -9.42
C ASN A 20 13.26 1.54 -9.78
N GLU A 21 12.45 1.12 -8.79
CA GLU A 21 11.05 0.71 -8.99
C GLU A 21 10.22 1.86 -9.60
N LEU A 22 10.35 3.07 -9.05
CA LEU A 22 9.64 4.24 -9.57
C LEU A 22 10.03 4.55 -11.00
N SER A 23 11.34 4.55 -11.30
CA SER A 23 11.86 4.80 -12.63
C SER A 23 11.38 3.76 -13.66
N ASN A 24 11.46 2.47 -13.33
CA ASN A 24 11.07 1.37 -14.20
C ASN A 24 9.57 1.38 -14.52
N ASN A 25 8.76 1.97 -13.65
CA ASN A 25 7.31 2.09 -13.84
C ASN A 25 6.85 3.50 -14.26
N GLY A 26 7.79 4.38 -14.65
CA GLY A 26 7.48 5.72 -15.16
C GLY A 26 6.86 6.66 -14.10
N ILE A 27 7.07 6.39 -12.82
CA ILE A 27 6.53 7.20 -11.72
C ILE A 27 7.50 8.36 -11.45
N THR A 28 7.19 9.52 -12.02
CA THR A 28 8.04 10.72 -11.91
C THR A 28 7.48 11.78 -10.96
N ASP A 29 6.17 11.75 -10.69
CA ASP A 29 5.51 12.67 -9.76
C ASP A 29 5.28 11.95 -8.42
N TYR A 30 6.20 12.15 -7.49
CA TYR A 30 6.13 11.55 -6.16
C TYR A 30 6.66 12.48 -5.06
N GLU A 31 6.29 12.17 -3.83
CA GLU A 31 6.78 12.80 -2.61
C GLU A 31 7.14 11.75 -1.57
N LEU A 32 8.31 11.90 -0.94
CA LEU A 32 8.72 11.06 0.18
C LEU A 32 8.21 11.67 1.49
N TRP A 33 7.49 10.87 2.24
CA TRP A 33 6.98 11.19 3.56
C TRP A 33 7.78 10.45 4.61
N GLU A 34 8.25 11.14 5.64
CA GLU A 34 8.99 10.48 6.71
C GLU A 34 8.14 9.45 7.43
N GLY A 35 8.62 8.22 7.43
CA GLY A 35 7.99 7.12 8.18
C GLY A 35 8.17 7.32 9.68
N ILE A 36 7.06 7.35 10.40
CA ILE A 36 7.04 7.55 11.86
C ILE A 36 7.48 6.27 12.56
N ILE A 37 8.52 6.36 13.38
CA ILE A 37 9.02 5.25 14.18
C ILE A 37 8.61 5.45 15.65
N ASP A 38 7.72 4.58 16.12
CA ASP A 38 7.43 4.48 17.56
C ASP A 38 8.29 3.35 18.15
N GLN A 39 9.16 3.70 19.11
CA GLN A 39 10.09 2.73 19.72
C GLN A 39 9.38 1.64 20.55
N LYS A 40 8.17 1.93 21.03
CA LYS A 40 7.38 1.02 21.87
C LYS A 40 6.43 0.15 21.06
N SER A 41 5.94 0.65 19.93
CA SER A 41 4.94 -0.01 19.09
C SER A 41 5.18 0.29 17.61
N SER A 42 5.77 -0.65 16.87
CA SER A 42 5.94 -0.52 15.42
C SER A 42 4.60 -0.30 14.70
N GLN A 43 3.55 -0.99 15.15
CA GLN A 43 2.20 -0.85 14.61
C GLN A 43 1.68 0.59 14.71
N LYS A 44 1.93 1.26 15.85
CA LYS A 44 1.53 2.64 16.04
C LYS A 44 2.29 3.59 15.09
N GLY A 45 3.59 3.41 14.94
CA GLY A 45 4.41 4.20 14.01
C GLY A 45 3.91 4.04 12.57
N ILE A 46 3.71 2.79 12.12
CA ILE A 46 3.18 2.48 10.78
C ILE A 46 1.81 3.13 10.59
N ASN A 47 0.89 2.93 11.52
CA ASN A 47 -0.46 3.50 11.46
C ASN A 47 -0.43 5.03 11.33
N GLN A 48 0.39 5.71 12.12
CA GLN A 48 0.55 7.15 12.06
C GLN A 48 1.19 7.61 10.73
N SER A 49 2.11 6.83 10.16
CA SER A 49 2.72 7.13 8.85
C SER A 49 1.70 7.15 7.73
N HIS A 50 0.76 6.22 7.72
CA HIS A 50 -0.33 6.23 6.73
C HIS A 50 -1.32 7.37 6.98
N LYS A 51 -1.70 7.59 8.24
CA LYS A 51 -2.68 8.62 8.61
C LYS A 51 -2.22 10.03 8.31
N GLN A 52 -0.94 10.37 8.50
CA GLN A 52 -0.45 11.72 8.19
C GLN A 52 -0.69 12.11 6.72
N ILE A 53 -0.58 11.15 5.79
CA ILE A 53 -0.82 11.40 4.37
C ILE A 53 -2.32 11.59 4.09
N VAL A 54 -3.17 10.74 4.67
CA VAL A 54 -4.62 10.84 4.52
C VAL A 54 -5.16 12.13 5.16
N GLU A 55 -4.63 12.53 6.31
CA GLU A 55 -4.97 13.79 6.98
C GLU A 55 -4.61 15.00 6.11
N TYR A 56 -3.41 14.99 5.54
CA TYR A 56 -3.00 16.03 4.60
C TYR A 56 -3.92 16.08 3.36
N ALA A 57 -4.22 14.92 2.77
CA ALA A 57 -5.11 14.83 1.62
C ALA A 57 -6.53 15.37 1.94
N GLN A 58 -7.03 15.08 3.15
CA GLN A 58 -8.31 15.60 3.63
C GLN A 58 -8.29 17.13 3.76
N LEU A 59 -7.24 17.68 4.38
CA LEU A 59 -7.07 19.13 4.53
C LEU A 59 -6.90 19.82 3.17
N ALA A 60 -6.18 19.21 2.25
CA ALA A 60 -5.97 19.71 0.89
C ALA A 60 -7.18 19.49 -0.02
N LYS A 61 -8.22 18.79 0.45
CA LYS A 61 -9.45 18.46 -0.28
C LYS A 61 -9.19 17.69 -1.58
N TRP A 62 -8.24 16.75 -1.55
CA TRP A 62 -8.02 15.85 -2.67
C TRP A 62 -9.16 14.83 -2.76
N ASP A 63 -9.61 14.54 -3.98
CA ASP A 63 -10.64 13.53 -4.20
C ASP A 63 -10.12 12.12 -3.92
N GLU A 64 -8.85 11.90 -4.19
CA GLU A 64 -8.17 10.61 -4.00
C GLU A 64 -6.71 10.85 -3.63
N VAL A 65 -6.14 9.94 -2.85
CA VAL A 65 -4.71 9.93 -2.53
C VAL A 65 -4.10 8.55 -2.79
N LEU A 66 -3.00 8.53 -3.55
CA LEU A 66 -2.18 7.33 -3.77
C LEU A 66 -1.09 7.30 -2.71
N ILE A 67 -1.00 6.19 -1.99
CA ILE A 67 -0.02 5.94 -0.93
C ILE A 67 0.77 4.67 -1.25
N MET A 68 2.08 4.71 -1.05
CA MET A 68 2.99 3.56 -1.21
C MET A 68 3.90 3.42 0.01
N GLU A 69 4.36 2.20 0.27
CA GLU A 69 5.47 1.92 1.18
C GLU A 69 6.80 1.79 0.39
N ASP A 70 7.94 2.00 1.04
CA ASP A 70 9.26 2.01 0.40
C ASP A 70 9.78 0.61 -0.01
N ASP A 71 9.06 -0.43 0.35
CA ASP A 71 9.33 -1.82 -0.03
C ASP A 71 8.35 -2.38 -1.08
N VAL A 72 7.66 -1.49 -1.79
CA VAL A 72 6.85 -1.86 -2.94
C VAL A 72 7.71 -2.47 -4.05
N ARG A 73 7.22 -3.56 -4.66
CA ARG A 73 7.78 -4.23 -5.84
C ARG A 73 6.69 -4.36 -6.88
N PHE A 74 6.85 -3.70 -8.00
CA PHE A 74 5.91 -3.84 -9.10
C PHE A 74 6.12 -5.16 -9.85
N CYS A 75 5.03 -5.77 -10.33
CA CYS A 75 5.04 -7.08 -10.98
C CYS A 75 5.53 -7.05 -12.43
N GLY A 76 6.20 -5.97 -12.85
CA GLY A 76 6.78 -5.82 -14.17
C GLY A 76 6.52 -4.45 -14.78
N GLU A 77 7.12 -4.22 -15.94
CA GLU A 77 6.94 -2.99 -16.69
C GLU A 77 5.46 -2.79 -17.05
N GLY A 78 4.93 -1.57 -16.83
CA GLY A 78 3.54 -1.21 -17.09
C GLY A 78 2.54 -1.66 -16.02
N SER A 79 2.97 -2.35 -14.96
CA SER A 79 2.03 -2.81 -13.93
C SER A 79 1.42 -1.65 -13.12
N PHE A 80 2.16 -0.57 -12.92
CA PHE A 80 1.61 0.63 -12.28
C PHE A 80 0.56 1.32 -13.18
N GLU A 81 0.83 1.43 -14.48
CA GLU A 81 -0.15 1.96 -15.43
C GLU A 81 -1.41 1.07 -15.48
N TYR A 82 -1.21 -0.25 -15.50
CA TYR A 82 -2.30 -1.22 -15.41
C TYR A 82 -3.15 -1.02 -14.16
N PHE A 83 -2.52 -0.83 -12.99
CA PHE A 83 -3.21 -0.52 -11.74
C PHE A 83 -4.10 0.73 -11.87
N LEU A 84 -3.56 1.81 -12.43
CA LEU A 84 -4.32 3.05 -12.58
C LEU A 84 -5.46 2.93 -13.61
N GLN A 85 -5.24 2.22 -14.72
CA GLN A 85 -6.24 2.02 -15.78
C GLN A 85 -7.40 1.11 -15.35
N ASN A 86 -7.14 0.16 -14.44
CA ASN A 86 -8.15 -0.77 -13.93
C ASN A 86 -8.77 -0.32 -12.60
N LYS A 87 -8.56 0.94 -12.22
CA LYS A 87 -9.19 1.52 -11.05
C LYS A 87 -10.71 1.49 -11.21
N PRO A 88 -11.47 0.86 -10.26
CA PRO A 88 -12.92 0.79 -10.36
C PRO A 88 -13.57 2.18 -10.19
N GLU A 89 -14.77 2.34 -10.71
CA GLU A 89 -15.53 3.60 -10.59
C GLU A 89 -15.95 3.90 -9.14
N SER A 90 -16.18 2.86 -8.34
CA SER A 90 -16.56 2.99 -6.92
C SER A 90 -15.72 2.10 -6.04
N PHE A 91 -15.12 2.71 -5.02
CA PHE A 91 -14.33 2.05 -3.97
C PHE A 91 -14.10 3.02 -2.81
N ASP A 92 -13.81 2.50 -1.64
CA ASP A 92 -13.29 3.27 -0.52
C ASP A 92 -11.75 3.22 -0.49
N ILE A 93 -11.20 1.99 -0.68
CA ILE A 93 -9.76 1.77 -0.93
C ILE A 93 -9.61 0.84 -2.13
N TYR A 94 -8.68 1.17 -3.04
CA TYR A 94 -8.26 0.33 -4.15
C TYR A 94 -6.80 -0.06 -3.98
N LEU A 95 -6.54 -1.37 -3.89
CA LEU A 95 -5.26 -1.97 -3.53
C LEU A 95 -4.55 -2.52 -4.78
N ALA A 96 -3.25 -2.28 -4.93
CA ALA A 96 -2.46 -2.84 -6.03
C ALA A 96 -2.15 -4.34 -5.83
N GLY A 97 -2.22 -4.82 -4.60
CA GLY A 97 -2.07 -6.20 -4.15
C GLY A 97 -2.21 -6.31 -2.65
N ILE A 98 -2.33 -7.53 -2.14
CA ILE A 98 -2.43 -7.83 -0.70
C ILE A 98 -1.64 -9.11 -0.39
N TYR A 99 -1.18 -9.30 0.85
CA TYR A 99 -0.55 -10.58 1.24
C TYR A 99 -1.60 -11.65 1.55
N MET A 100 -2.51 -11.31 2.46
CA MET A 100 -3.55 -12.20 2.95
C MET A 100 -4.90 -11.53 2.79
N GLY A 101 -5.93 -12.33 2.64
CA GLY A 101 -7.31 -11.87 2.54
C GLY A 101 -8.14 -12.71 1.60
N GLU A 102 -9.43 -12.58 1.73
CA GLU A 102 -10.40 -13.18 0.81
C GLU A 102 -10.71 -12.19 -0.30
N ILE A 103 -10.57 -12.63 -1.55
CA ILE A 103 -10.93 -11.87 -2.74
C ILE A 103 -12.16 -12.51 -3.37
N LEU A 104 -13.22 -11.76 -3.51
CA LEU A 104 -14.44 -12.19 -4.17
C LEU A 104 -14.31 -12.09 -5.69
N PRO A 105 -15.20 -12.75 -6.47
CA PRO A 105 -15.13 -12.73 -7.94
C PRO A 105 -15.21 -11.34 -8.59
N ASP A 106 -15.76 -10.36 -7.89
CA ASP A 106 -15.84 -8.96 -8.31
C ASP A 106 -14.65 -8.10 -7.82
N ASN A 107 -13.57 -8.76 -7.37
CA ASN A 107 -12.36 -8.15 -6.79
C ASN A 107 -12.61 -7.39 -5.48
N THR A 108 -13.74 -7.57 -4.83
CA THR A 108 -13.98 -7.08 -3.48
C THR A 108 -13.09 -7.85 -2.49
N VAL A 109 -12.44 -7.13 -1.59
CA VAL A 109 -11.57 -7.70 -0.57
C VAL A 109 -12.27 -7.70 0.77
N LYS A 110 -12.29 -8.86 1.42
CA LYS A 110 -12.71 -9.01 2.81
C LYS A 110 -11.51 -9.41 3.65
N THR A 111 -11.37 -8.82 4.82
CA THR A 111 -10.31 -9.12 5.79
C THR A 111 -8.94 -9.25 5.12
N PHE A 112 -8.18 -8.20 5.06
CA PHE A 112 -6.89 -8.22 4.36
C PHE A 112 -5.72 -7.80 5.25
N SER A 113 -4.51 -8.11 4.79
CA SER A 113 -3.25 -7.54 5.25
C SER A 113 -2.41 -7.12 4.05
N GLY A 114 -1.79 -5.95 4.16
CA GLY A 114 -0.90 -5.36 3.16
C GLY A 114 -1.45 -4.06 2.55
N LEU A 115 -0.96 -2.94 3.04
CA LEU A 115 -1.24 -1.60 2.51
C LEU A 115 -0.02 -1.02 1.80
N LEU A 116 0.61 -1.81 0.93
CA LEU A 116 1.89 -1.44 0.32
C LEU A 116 1.80 -0.43 -0.84
N CYS A 117 0.71 -0.48 -1.62
CA CYS A 117 0.41 0.46 -2.69
C CYS A 117 -1.10 0.50 -2.89
N TYR A 118 -1.72 1.65 -2.66
CA TYR A 118 -3.18 1.75 -2.67
C TYR A 118 -3.67 3.19 -2.86
N ILE A 119 -4.92 3.34 -3.30
CA ILE A 119 -5.61 4.61 -3.44
C ILE A 119 -6.75 4.66 -2.43
N VAL A 120 -6.84 5.76 -1.69
CA VAL A 120 -7.97 6.05 -0.78
C VAL A 120 -8.83 7.14 -1.40
N HIS A 121 -10.12 6.89 -1.49
CA HIS A 121 -11.10 7.88 -1.95
C HIS A 121 -11.51 8.82 -0.80
N SER A 122 -11.73 10.10 -1.08
CA SER A 122 -12.04 11.13 -0.08
C SER A 122 -13.27 10.82 0.78
N LYS A 123 -14.27 10.13 0.25
CA LYS A 123 -15.44 9.68 1.03
C LYS A 123 -15.09 8.78 2.22
N PHE A 124 -13.88 8.19 2.22
CA PHE A 124 -13.41 7.26 3.25
C PHE A 124 -12.40 7.87 4.21
N TYR A 125 -11.88 9.08 3.97
CA TYR A 125 -10.84 9.70 4.80
C TYR A 125 -11.20 9.76 6.28
N GLU A 126 -12.41 10.18 6.62
CA GLU A 126 -12.86 10.27 8.01
C GLU A 126 -12.84 8.91 8.71
N LYS A 127 -13.36 7.87 8.05
CA LYS A 127 -13.32 6.50 8.58
C LYS A 127 -11.90 5.98 8.72
N PHE A 128 -11.03 6.23 7.73
CA PHE A 128 -9.62 5.85 7.77
C PHE A 128 -8.93 6.46 8.99
N LEU A 129 -9.11 7.75 9.22
CA LEU A 129 -8.51 8.50 10.31
C LEU A 129 -9.07 8.10 11.68
N SER A 130 -10.32 7.63 11.75
CA SER A 130 -10.98 7.21 12.99
C SER A 130 -10.50 5.85 13.53
N THR A 131 -9.75 5.06 12.75
CA THR A 131 -9.22 3.77 13.23
C THR A 131 -8.30 3.95 14.45
N PRO A 132 -8.27 2.98 15.40
CA PRO A 132 -7.36 3.06 16.55
C PRO A 132 -5.90 3.14 16.10
N THR A 133 -5.12 4.05 16.69
CA THR A 133 -3.71 4.28 16.29
C THR A 133 -2.75 3.19 16.74
N ASP A 134 -3.13 2.38 17.71
CA ASP A 134 -2.36 1.26 18.25
C ASP A 134 -2.70 -0.09 17.60
N ALA A 135 -3.64 -0.10 16.64
CA ALA A 135 -4.00 -1.29 15.88
C ALA A 135 -3.14 -1.45 14.62
N HIS A 136 -3.06 -2.67 14.10
CA HIS A 136 -2.65 -2.91 12.73
C HIS A 136 -3.65 -2.23 11.79
N ILE A 137 -3.20 -1.23 11.06
CA ILE A 137 -4.07 -0.36 10.27
C ILE A 137 -4.87 -1.11 9.21
N ASP A 138 -4.25 -2.04 8.50
CA ASP A 138 -4.87 -2.88 7.49
C ASP A 138 -6.05 -3.70 8.06
N ARG A 139 -5.84 -4.35 9.22
CA ARG A 139 -6.88 -5.12 9.89
C ARG A 139 -7.97 -4.22 10.48
N ALA A 140 -7.59 -3.07 11.02
CA ALA A 140 -8.56 -2.11 11.56
C ALA A 140 -9.46 -1.52 10.48
N LEU A 141 -8.97 -1.42 9.24
CA LEU A 141 -9.73 -0.93 8.09
C LEU A 141 -10.64 -2.02 7.48
N SER A 142 -10.24 -3.29 7.53
CA SER A 142 -10.79 -4.39 6.72
C SER A 142 -12.32 -4.50 6.71
N GLU A 143 -13.01 -4.07 7.75
CA GLU A 143 -14.47 -4.20 7.85
C GLU A 143 -15.20 -2.85 7.77
N LEU A 144 -14.48 -1.76 7.49
CA LEU A 144 -15.05 -0.42 7.57
C LEU A 144 -15.59 0.11 6.24
N GLY A 145 -15.26 -0.51 5.11
CA GLY A 145 -15.57 0.04 3.81
C GLY A 145 -15.65 -0.98 2.67
N GLU A 146 -15.83 -0.47 1.46
CA GLU A 146 -15.80 -1.23 0.21
C GLU A 146 -14.38 -1.18 -0.37
N PHE A 147 -13.65 -2.29 -0.24
CA PHE A 147 -12.27 -2.38 -0.73
C PHE A 147 -12.21 -3.25 -1.96
N LYS A 148 -11.45 -2.79 -2.94
CA LYS A 148 -11.21 -3.49 -4.21
C LYS A 148 -9.72 -3.73 -4.36
N VAL A 149 -9.35 -4.80 -5.03
CA VAL A 149 -7.97 -5.11 -5.36
C VAL A 149 -7.80 -5.23 -6.87
N CYS A 150 -6.66 -4.74 -7.36
CA CYS A 150 -6.23 -4.97 -8.73
C CYS A 150 -6.00 -6.47 -8.95
N ASN A 151 -6.60 -7.05 -9.96
CA ASN A 151 -6.44 -8.47 -10.27
C ASN A 151 -6.24 -8.65 -11.78
N PRO A 152 -5.11 -9.23 -12.23
CA PRO A 152 -3.94 -9.66 -11.45
C PRO A 152 -3.28 -8.54 -10.63
N PHE A 153 -2.55 -8.91 -9.55
CA PHE A 153 -1.89 -7.95 -8.69
C PHE A 153 -0.83 -7.15 -9.44
N ALA A 154 -0.88 -5.83 -9.33
CA ALA A 154 0.09 -4.95 -9.96
C ALA A 154 1.36 -4.78 -9.13
N ALA A 155 1.26 -4.91 -7.81
CA ALA A 155 2.39 -4.76 -6.91
C ALA A 155 2.32 -5.74 -5.74
N ILE A 156 3.50 -6.14 -5.26
CA ILE A 156 3.74 -6.98 -4.10
C ILE A 156 4.80 -6.34 -3.22
N GLN A 157 5.12 -6.93 -2.08
CA GLN A 157 6.19 -6.44 -1.22
C GLN A 157 7.52 -7.14 -1.52
N TYR A 158 8.61 -6.39 -1.43
CA TYR A 158 9.94 -6.97 -1.39
C TYR A 158 10.15 -7.78 -0.10
N ASN A 159 10.80 -8.93 -0.24
CA ASN A 159 11.34 -9.66 0.89
C ASN A 159 12.47 -8.86 1.55
N GLY A 160 12.62 -9.00 2.86
CA GLY A 160 13.66 -8.30 3.60
C GLY A 160 13.24 -7.95 5.02
N PHE A 161 14.00 -7.05 5.64
CA PHE A 161 13.75 -6.65 7.03
C PHE A 161 12.41 -5.91 7.13
N SER A 162 11.53 -6.42 8.00
CA SER A 162 10.24 -5.80 8.32
C SER A 162 10.35 -4.96 9.59
N SER A 163 10.00 -3.68 9.50
CA SER A 163 9.93 -2.79 10.67
C SER A 163 8.80 -3.20 11.64
N ASN A 164 7.78 -3.87 11.14
CA ASN A 164 6.65 -4.36 11.93
C ASN A 164 7.05 -5.53 12.83
N THR A 165 7.66 -6.57 12.25
CA THR A 165 8.05 -7.78 12.99
C THR A 165 9.48 -7.70 13.57
N ARG A 166 10.28 -6.73 13.12
CA ARG A 166 11.72 -6.57 13.42
C ARG A 166 12.56 -7.79 13.06
N LYS A 167 12.23 -8.45 11.95
CA LYS A 167 12.87 -9.65 11.42
C LYS A 167 12.95 -9.59 9.90
N GLU A 168 13.83 -10.43 9.34
CA GLU A 168 13.80 -10.75 7.93
C GLU A 168 12.56 -11.57 7.62
N GLU A 169 11.78 -11.10 6.64
CA GLU A 169 10.54 -11.73 6.22
C GLU A 169 10.62 -12.11 4.73
N ASN A 170 10.00 -13.22 4.41
CA ASN A 170 9.75 -13.64 3.05
C ASN A 170 8.23 -13.72 2.86
N TYR A 171 7.70 -12.94 1.94
CA TYR A 171 6.26 -12.84 1.67
C TYR A 171 5.82 -13.68 0.47
N ASP A 172 6.75 -14.25 -0.31
CA ASP A 172 6.44 -14.95 -1.56
C ASP A 172 5.48 -16.12 -1.33
N TYR A 173 5.61 -16.84 -0.21
CA TYR A 173 4.73 -17.96 0.11
C TYR A 173 3.27 -17.57 0.34
N LEU A 174 3.01 -16.30 0.70
CA LEU A 174 1.66 -15.76 0.90
C LEU A 174 0.96 -15.45 -0.43
N LEU A 175 1.74 -15.37 -1.50
CA LEU A 175 1.27 -15.05 -2.85
C LEU A 175 0.95 -16.32 -3.67
N ASN A 176 1.14 -17.50 -3.09
CA ASN A 176 0.72 -18.77 -3.70
C ASN A 176 -0.78 -18.69 -4.05
N ASN A 177 -1.12 -19.00 -5.30
CA ASN A 177 -2.47 -18.90 -5.87
C ASN A 177 -2.98 -17.45 -6.10
N ARG A 178 -2.09 -16.45 -6.16
CA ARG A 178 -2.41 -15.09 -6.63
C ARG A 178 -1.94 -14.93 -8.07
N GLU A 179 -2.77 -14.31 -8.88
CA GLU A 179 -2.37 -13.90 -10.22
C GLU A 179 -1.57 -12.60 -10.13
N LEU A 180 -0.37 -12.60 -10.70
CA LEU A 180 0.51 -11.44 -10.75
C LEU A 180 0.56 -10.90 -12.19
N TYR A 181 0.57 -9.58 -12.33
CA TYR A 181 0.62 -8.92 -13.64
C TYR A 181 1.84 -9.39 -14.47
N GLY A 182 1.64 -9.57 -15.77
CA GLY A 182 2.72 -9.92 -16.70
C GLY A 182 3.30 -11.33 -16.54
N ASN A 183 2.60 -12.26 -15.86
CA ASN A 183 3.11 -13.59 -15.49
C ASN A 183 4.41 -13.51 -14.67
N PHE A 184 4.48 -12.50 -13.82
CA PHE A 184 5.60 -12.29 -12.91
C PHE A 184 5.87 -13.55 -12.09
N VAL A 185 7.12 -13.97 -12.03
CA VAL A 185 7.58 -15.13 -11.24
C VAL A 185 8.27 -14.61 -9.98
N LEU A 186 7.89 -15.14 -8.82
CA LEU A 186 8.41 -14.81 -7.50
C LEU A 186 9.87 -15.23 -7.31
#